data_50af37b3a2bbdc81cf78acaada5de506
#
_entry.id   50af37b3a2bbdc81cf78acaada5de506
#
_cell.length_a   1.000
_cell.length_b   1.000
_cell.length_c   1.000
_cell.angle_alpha   90.00
_cell.angle_beta   90.00
_cell.angle_gamma   90.00
#
_symmetry.space_group_name_H-M   'P 1'
#
loop_
_entity.id
_entity.type
_entity.pdbx_description
1 polymer ?
#
loop_
_entity_poly.entity_id
_entity_poly.type
_entity_poly.pdbx_seq_one_letter_code
_entity_poly.pdbx_strand_id
1 'polypeptide(L)'
;MRDYTEITERLKRLDVSMALLRTAHGYPIHQICLASPSAQAARQVLITGGMHGDEPAGVEAVLQFLERDNTPLLKNFSFLVIPCINPYGYVHNTRETFDGVDINRAFEAEDIAEVAIVKQALGQTQFSLAIDFHEDYDATGFYLYEGKRDEKYIGPELAAAAKAVGPIDPDDPGEDAPDLAEGVYKVATSWGTQGLTPYLLHFHSEHVIISETPTVWELQQRASLHLTILDTALNILSERDV
;
A
#
# COMPACT_ATOMS: atom_id res chain seq x y z
N MET A 1 10.54 2.89 20.53
CA MET A 1 9.59 3.85 19.93
C MET A 1 10.27 4.48 18.73
N ARG A 2 9.60 4.49 17.57
CA ARG A 2 10.08 5.22 16.39
C ARG A 2 9.70 6.69 16.51
N ASP A 3 10.43 7.56 15.81
CA ASP A 3 10.15 9.00 15.81
C ASP A 3 9.27 9.36 14.60
N TYR A 4 8.00 9.66 14.84
CA TYR A 4 7.08 10.09 13.78
C TYR A 4 7.43 11.50 13.23
N THR A 5 8.21 12.29 13.99
CA THR A 5 8.66 13.61 13.55
C THR A 5 9.55 13.49 12.30
N GLU A 6 10.33 12.43 12.21
CA GLU A 6 11.17 12.15 11.04
C GLU A 6 10.33 12.02 9.76
N ILE A 7 9.22 11.28 9.79
CA ILE A 7 8.29 11.16 8.66
C ILE A 7 7.76 12.53 8.27
N THR A 8 7.26 13.30 9.23
CA THR A 8 6.68 14.62 8.95
C THR A 8 7.71 15.60 8.40
N GLU A 9 8.95 15.56 8.87
CA GLU A 9 10.04 16.40 8.35
C GLU A 9 10.46 15.98 6.93
N ARG A 10 10.50 14.69 6.62
CA ARG A 10 10.73 14.21 5.25
C ARG A 10 9.64 14.71 4.32
N LEU A 11 8.38 14.56 4.70
CA LEU A 11 7.23 15.03 3.91
C LEU A 11 7.25 16.55 3.69
N LYS A 12 7.61 17.35 4.69
CA LYS A 12 7.71 18.82 4.56
C LYS A 12 8.78 19.32 3.59
N ARG A 13 9.80 18.50 3.33
CA ARG A 13 10.87 18.83 2.37
C ARG A 13 10.46 18.58 0.92
N LEU A 14 9.37 17.89 0.69
CA LEU A 14 8.88 17.60 -0.66
C LEU A 14 8.21 18.85 -1.24
N ASP A 15 8.53 19.14 -2.50
CA ASP A 15 7.84 20.18 -3.29
C ASP A 15 6.60 19.57 -3.97
N VAL A 16 5.65 19.11 -3.15
CA VAL A 16 4.44 18.41 -3.62
C VAL A 16 3.20 18.91 -2.89
N SER A 17 2.03 18.71 -3.48
CA SER A 17 0.76 19.00 -2.83
C SER A 17 0.51 18.01 -1.70
N MET A 18 0.68 18.47 -0.47
CA MET A 18 0.44 17.70 0.75
C MET A 18 -0.74 18.30 1.52
N ALA A 19 -1.66 17.45 1.94
CA ALA A 19 -2.75 17.81 2.83
C ALA A 19 -2.66 17.01 4.15
N LEU A 20 -2.87 17.70 5.26
CA LEU A 20 -3.17 17.06 6.53
C LEU A 20 -4.64 16.59 6.46
N LEU A 21 -4.87 15.28 6.50
CA LEU A 21 -6.23 14.74 6.53
C LEU A 21 -6.89 15.02 7.88
N ARG A 22 -6.31 14.50 8.93
CA ARG A 22 -6.70 14.70 10.33
C ARG A 22 -5.57 14.28 11.26
N THR A 23 -5.77 14.55 12.54
CA THR A 23 -4.94 14.01 13.62
C THR A 23 -5.72 12.90 14.32
N ALA A 24 -5.13 11.70 14.41
CA ALA A 24 -5.63 10.58 15.19
C ALA A 24 -4.71 10.37 16.39
N HIS A 25 -5.26 10.33 17.61
CA HIS A 25 -4.52 10.10 18.87
C HIS A 25 -3.26 10.97 19.03
N GLY A 26 -3.31 12.22 18.57
CA GLY A 26 -2.19 13.18 18.65
C GLY A 26 -1.19 13.13 17.49
N TYR A 27 -1.35 12.21 16.54
CA TYR A 27 -0.47 12.09 15.38
C TYR A 27 -1.19 12.51 14.08
N PRO A 28 -0.53 13.34 13.23
CA PRO A 28 -1.12 13.75 11.96
C PRO A 28 -1.09 12.61 10.93
N ILE A 29 -2.18 12.42 10.20
CA ILE A 29 -2.24 11.56 9.02
C ILE A 29 -2.24 12.44 7.78
N HIS A 30 -1.29 12.21 6.89
CA HIS A 30 -1.07 13.03 5.69
C HIS A 30 -1.51 12.29 4.43
N GLN A 31 -1.99 13.08 3.48
CA GLN A 31 -2.24 12.68 2.10
C GLN A 31 -1.35 13.50 1.19
N ILE A 32 -0.73 12.86 0.21
CA ILE A 32 0.03 13.51 -0.85
C ILE A 32 -0.63 13.20 -2.19
N CYS A 33 -0.79 14.24 -3.01
CA CYS A 33 -1.31 14.09 -4.37
C CYS A 33 -0.20 14.47 -5.36
N LEU A 34 0.21 13.52 -6.20
CA LEU A 34 1.06 13.77 -7.35
C LEU A 34 0.18 13.79 -8.60
N ALA A 35 -0.06 14.98 -9.13
CA ALA A 35 -0.97 15.15 -10.27
C ALA A 35 -0.21 15.09 -11.60
N SER A 36 -0.76 14.32 -12.54
CA SER A 36 -0.32 14.37 -13.93
C SER A 36 -0.65 15.74 -14.55
N PRO A 37 0.25 16.33 -15.35
CA PRO A 37 -0.06 17.51 -16.15
C PRO A 37 -1.21 17.27 -17.15
N SER A 38 -1.45 16.02 -17.52
CA SER A 38 -2.50 15.57 -18.45
C SER A 38 -3.68 14.96 -17.70
N ALA A 39 -4.27 15.68 -16.76
CA ALA A 39 -5.26 15.21 -15.79
C ALA A 39 -6.45 14.40 -16.37
N GLN A 40 -6.79 14.55 -17.67
CA GLN A 40 -7.92 13.85 -18.30
C GLN A 40 -7.60 12.42 -18.78
N ALA A 41 -6.32 12.08 -18.90
CA ALA A 41 -5.88 10.77 -19.42
C ALA A 41 -5.08 9.95 -18.40
N ALA A 42 -4.73 10.53 -17.24
CA ALA A 42 -3.90 9.85 -16.27
C ALA A 42 -4.70 8.86 -15.44
N ARG A 43 -4.19 7.64 -15.34
CA ARG A 43 -4.74 6.62 -14.44
C ARG A 43 -4.47 7.02 -12.99
N GLN A 44 -5.48 6.87 -12.16
CA GLN A 44 -5.35 7.11 -10.73
C GLN A 44 -4.76 5.88 -10.05
N VAL A 45 -3.72 6.09 -9.26
CA VAL A 45 -3.06 5.04 -8.46
C VAL A 45 -3.09 5.44 -7.00
N LEU A 46 -3.51 4.50 -6.15
CA LEU A 46 -3.41 4.64 -4.70
C LEU A 46 -2.19 3.87 -4.19
N ILE A 47 -1.41 4.51 -3.32
CA ILE A 47 -0.29 3.88 -2.62
C ILE A 47 -0.46 4.12 -1.13
N THR A 48 -0.47 3.04 -0.35
CA THR A 48 -0.61 3.10 1.11
C THR A 48 0.49 2.32 1.82
N GLY A 49 0.82 2.75 3.02
CA GLY A 49 1.71 2.04 3.93
C GLY A 49 1.35 2.32 5.38
N GLY A 50 1.92 1.54 6.29
CA GLY A 50 1.71 1.73 7.73
C GLY A 50 0.25 1.55 8.16
N MET A 51 -0.45 0.60 7.56
CA MET A 51 -1.75 0.10 8.01
C MET A 51 -1.60 -0.52 9.40
N HIS A 52 -0.61 -1.39 9.56
CA HIS A 52 -0.14 -1.88 10.84
C HIS A 52 1.11 -1.09 11.25
N GLY A 53 1.15 -0.66 12.49
CA GLY A 53 2.22 0.24 12.91
C GLY A 53 3.56 -0.44 13.15
N ASP A 54 3.58 -1.74 13.36
CA ASP A 54 4.79 -2.55 13.50
C ASP A 54 5.44 -2.92 12.16
N GLU A 55 4.83 -2.54 11.03
CA GLU A 55 5.28 -2.78 9.65
C GLU A 55 5.93 -1.51 9.01
N PRO A 56 7.17 -1.16 9.39
CA PRO A 56 7.79 0.12 8.97
C PRO A 56 8.26 0.16 7.52
N ALA A 57 8.47 -0.98 6.86
CA ALA A 57 9.03 -0.99 5.51
C ALA A 57 8.07 -0.41 4.47
N GLY A 58 6.77 -0.60 4.64
CA GLY A 58 5.76 0.04 3.80
C GLY A 58 5.82 1.56 3.90
N VAL A 59 5.97 2.11 5.11
CA VAL A 59 6.15 3.55 5.32
C VAL A 59 7.43 4.05 4.65
N GLU A 60 8.54 3.35 4.85
CA GLU A 60 9.84 3.71 4.25
C GLU A 60 9.79 3.67 2.72
N ALA A 61 9.18 2.64 2.13
CA ALA A 61 9.00 2.52 0.69
C ALA A 61 8.18 3.70 0.11
N VAL A 62 7.10 4.07 0.78
CA VAL A 62 6.27 5.22 0.36
C VAL A 62 7.05 6.52 0.44
N LEU A 63 7.84 6.75 1.49
CA LEU A 63 8.67 7.95 1.61
C LEU A 63 9.73 8.00 0.52
N GLN A 64 10.44 6.91 0.24
CA GLN A 64 11.42 6.83 -0.86
C GLN A 64 10.76 7.04 -2.23
N PHE A 65 9.55 6.51 -2.46
CA PHE A 65 8.77 6.81 -3.66
C PHE A 65 8.52 8.31 -3.82
N LEU A 66 8.12 8.98 -2.75
CA LEU A 66 7.82 10.42 -2.78
C LEU A 66 9.07 11.29 -2.95
N GLU A 67 10.23 10.85 -2.46
CA GLU A 67 11.50 11.59 -2.50
C GLU A 67 12.23 11.48 -3.85
N ARG A 68 11.90 10.50 -4.68
CA ARG A 68 12.51 10.32 -6.00
C ARG A 68 11.86 11.21 -7.08
N ASP A 69 12.51 11.34 -8.23
CA ASP A 69 11.91 11.98 -9.41
C ASP A 69 10.82 11.07 -10.02
N ASN A 70 9.57 11.44 -9.83
CA ASN A 70 8.41 10.76 -10.41
C ASN A 70 7.91 11.40 -11.72
N THR A 71 8.57 12.41 -12.25
CA THR A 71 8.16 13.10 -13.49
C THR A 71 7.89 12.14 -14.66
N PRO A 72 8.68 11.07 -14.88
CA PRO A 72 8.38 10.11 -15.95
C PRO A 72 7.06 9.39 -15.76
N LEU A 73 6.71 9.05 -14.53
CA LEU A 73 5.45 8.36 -14.19
C LEU A 73 4.23 9.26 -14.33
N LEU A 74 4.39 10.56 -14.05
CA LEU A 74 3.31 11.54 -14.13
C LEU A 74 2.83 11.81 -15.56
N LYS A 75 3.47 11.24 -16.57
CA LYS A 75 2.96 11.26 -17.95
C LYS A 75 1.71 10.40 -18.10
N ASN A 76 1.63 9.29 -17.36
CA ASN A 76 0.58 8.27 -17.48
C ASN A 76 -0.28 8.12 -16.23
N PHE A 77 0.23 8.56 -15.07
CA PHE A 77 -0.39 8.33 -13.77
C PHE A 77 -0.54 9.60 -12.96
N SER A 78 -1.56 9.62 -12.11
CA SER A 78 -1.66 10.50 -10.95
C SER A 78 -1.73 9.64 -9.71
N PHE A 79 -1.15 10.10 -8.61
CA PHE A 79 -1.06 9.31 -7.39
C PHE A 79 -1.76 9.99 -6.23
N LEU A 80 -2.54 9.21 -5.51
CA LEU A 80 -2.96 9.48 -4.14
C LEU A 80 -2.09 8.61 -3.22
N VAL A 81 -1.41 9.22 -2.27
CA VAL A 81 -0.46 8.53 -1.40
C VAL A 81 -0.77 8.81 0.07
N ILE A 82 -0.90 7.77 0.88
CA ILE A 82 -1.05 7.86 2.34
C ILE A 82 0.13 7.12 2.97
N PRO A 83 1.16 7.86 3.43
CA PRO A 83 2.43 7.23 3.86
C PRO A 83 2.33 6.39 5.13
N CYS A 84 1.43 6.75 6.05
CA CYS A 84 1.25 6.03 7.30
C CYS A 84 -0.19 6.20 7.79
N ILE A 85 -0.96 5.11 7.75
CA ILE A 85 -2.37 5.11 8.15
C ILE A 85 -2.50 5.03 9.67
N ASN A 86 -1.62 4.26 10.34
CA ASN A 86 -1.59 4.08 11.79
C ASN A 86 -0.32 4.69 12.42
N PRO A 87 -0.25 6.03 12.55
CA PRO A 87 0.94 6.68 13.11
C PRO A 87 1.15 6.37 14.60
N TYR A 88 0.09 6.11 15.37
CA TYR A 88 0.22 5.67 16.77
C TYR A 88 0.93 4.32 16.83
N GLY A 89 0.43 3.33 16.11
CA GLY A 89 1.03 2.01 16.05
C GLY A 89 2.49 2.07 15.54
N TYR A 90 2.77 2.91 14.55
CA TYR A 90 4.13 3.11 14.03
C TYR A 90 5.10 3.57 15.13
N VAL A 91 4.72 4.57 15.93
CA VAL A 91 5.55 5.08 17.04
C VAL A 91 5.75 4.03 18.12
N HIS A 92 4.68 3.33 18.49
CA HIS A 92 4.68 2.38 19.61
C HIS A 92 5.07 0.96 19.22
N ASN A 93 5.29 0.70 17.92
CA ASN A 93 5.60 -0.62 17.36
C ASN A 93 4.54 -1.66 17.69
N THR A 94 3.28 -1.31 17.41
CA THR A 94 2.11 -2.17 17.60
C THR A 94 1.33 -2.28 16.29
N ARG A 95 0.73 -3.45 16.07
CA ARG A 95 -0.14 -3.68 14.92
C ARG A 95 -1.37 -2.76 14.99
N GLU A 96 -1.98 -2.69 16.16
CA GLU A 96 -3.24 -2.02 16.41
C GLU A 96 -3.06 -0.50 16.61
N THR A 97 -4.20 0.20 16.57
CA THR A 97 -4.34 1.61 16.95
C THR A 97 -4.20 1.81 18.47
N PHE A 98 -4.30 3.08 18.89
CA PHE A 98 -4.38 3.44 20.32
C PHE A 98 -5.50 2.70 21.06
N ASP A 99 -6.63 2.49 20.41
CA ASP A 99 -7.81 1.84 21.00
C ASP A 99 -7.76 0.29 20.87
N GLY A 100 -6.62 -0.27 20.44
CA GLY A 100 -6.44 -1.72 20.30
C GLY A 100 -7.20 -2.33 19.12
N VAL A 101 -7.42 -1.54 18.06
CA VAL A 101 -8.16 -1.98 16.86
C VAL A 101 -7.19 -2.31 15.73
N ASP A 102 -7.32 -3.49 15.14
CA ASP A 102 -6.73 -3.80 13.84
C ASP A 102 -7.53 -3.09 12.75
N ILE A 103 -6.96 -2.01 12.20
CA ILE A 103 -7.61 -1.19 11.15
C ILE A 103 -7.96 -2.04 9.93
N ASN A 104 -7.10 -3.01 9.58
CA ASN A 104 -7.28 -3.86 8.41
C ASN A 104 -8.35 -4.96 8.59
N ARG A 105 -9.11 -4.90 9.70
CA ARG A 105 -10.31 -5.70 9.98
C ARG A 105 -11.54 -4.82 10.31
N ALA A 106 -11.38 -3.48 10.18
CA ALA A 106 -12.36 -2.53 10.70
C ALA A 106 -12.98 -1.62 9.61
N PHE A 107 -12.76 -1.88 8.31
CA PHE A 107 -13.28 -1.01 7.25
C PHE A 107 -14.81 -1.01 7.12
N GLU A 108 -15.52 -1.93 7.74
CA GLU A 108 -16.99 -1.89 7.85
C GLU A 108 -17.48 -1.05 9.03
N ALA A 109 -16.60 -0.75 10.00
CA ALA A 109 -16.94 0.09 11.15
C ALA A 109 -17.05 1.58 10.77
N GLU A 110 -17.91 2.30 11.50
CA GLU A 110 -18.15 3.73 11.27
C GLU A 110 -17.42 4.63 12.30
N ASP A 111 -17.01 4.07 13.42
CA ASP A 111 -16.51 4.79 14.61
C ASP A 111 -14.98 4.74 14.78
N ILE A 112 -14.26 4.13 13.84
CA ILE A 112 -12.80 4.05 13.88
C ILE A 112 -12.23 5.29 13.15
N ALA A 113 -11.46 6.09 13.87
CA ALA A 113 -10.97 7.39 13.39
C ALA A 113 -10.11 7.25 12.12
N GLU A 114 -9.15 6.31 12.12
CA GLU A 114 -8.24 6.06 11.00
C GLU A 114 -9.01 5.59 9.75
N VAL A 115 -9.99 4.70 9.92
CA VAL A 115 -10.86 4.23 8.84
C VAL A 115 -11.64 5.40 8.22
N ALA A 116 -12.26 6.23 9.07
CA ALA A 116 -13.01 7.40 8.61
C ALA A 116 -12.11 8.39 7.85
N ILE A 117 -10.87 8.58 8.30
CA ILE A 117 -9.87 9.44 7.65
C ILE A 117 -9.51 8.89 6.27
N VAL A 118 -9.23 7.58 6.16
CA VAL A 118 -8.91 6.94 4.87
C VAL A 118 -10.10 7.04 3.93
N LYS A 119 -11.31 6.67 4.37
CA LYS A 119 -12.54 6.80 3.54
C LYS A 119 -12.76 8.23 3.06
N GLN A 120 -12.50 9.23 3.90
CA GLN A 120 -12.59 10.64 3.51
C GLN A 120 -11.55 10.98 2.42
N ALA A 121 -10.33 10.47 2.53
CA ALA A 121 -9.28 10.68 1.54
C ALA A 121 -9.60 10.05 0.18
N LEU A 122 -10.17 8.86 0.19
CA LEU A 122 -10.61 8.16 -1.03
C LEU A 122 -11.74 8.91 -1.74
N GLY A 123 -12.68 9.50 -1.00
CA GLY A 123 -13.82 10.24 -1.54
C GLY A 123 -14.61 9.41 -2.54
N GLN A 124 -14.71 9.89 -3.77
CA GLN A 124 -15.36 9.20 -4.90
C GLN A 124 -14.35 8.74 -5.97
N THR A 125 -13.06 8.81 -5.64
CA THR A 125 -12.01 8.47 -6.60
C THR A 125 -12.07 7.00 -6.98
N GLN A 126 -11.94 6.72 -8.29
CA GLN A 126 -11.76 5.39 -8.83
C GLN A 126 -10.30 5.20 -9.23
N PHE A 127 -9.69 4.11 -8.78
CA PHE A 127 -8.29 3.81 -9.02
C PHE A 127 -8.15 2.70 -10.06
N SER A 128 -7.23 2.87 -11.00
CA SER A 128 -6.83 1.80 -11.92
C SER A 128 -5.95 0.77 -11.22
N LEU A 129 -5.27 1.18 -10.14
CA LEU A 129 -4.47 0.33 -9.27
C LEU A 129 -4.48 0.90 -7.85
N ALA A 130 -4.64 0.05 -6.86
CA ALA A 130 -4.32 0.36 -5.47
C ALA A 130 -3.31 -0.66 -4.94
N ILE A 131 -2.27 -0.18 -4.29
CA ILE A 131 -1.24 -1.02 -3.68
C ILE A 131 -1.08 -0.65 -2.21
N ASP A 132 -1.12 -1.66 -1.35
CA ASP A 132 -0.93 -1.54 0.10
C ASP A 132 0.30 -2.33 0.51
N PHE A 133 1.22 -1.68 1.23
CA PHE A 133 2.48 -2.27 1.64
C PHE A 133 2.40 -2.78 3.06
N HIS A 134 2.61 -4.08 3.22
CA HIS A 134 2.56 -4.82 4.46
C HIS A 134 3.84 -5.62 4.73
N GLU A 135 3.94 -6.16 5.92
CA GLU A 135 5.01 -7.06 6.33
C GLU A 135 4.44 -8.24 7.11
N ASP A 136 5.05 -9.41 6.93
CA ASP A 136 4.68 -10.62 7.66
C ASP A 136 5.82 -11.07 8.59
N TYR A 137 5.48 -11.34 9.85
CA TYR A 137 6.40 -11.82 10.88
C TYR A 137 6.74 -13.29 10.76
N ASP A 138 5.85 -14.09 10.19
CA ASP A 138 6.00 -15.54 10.05
C ASP A 138 6.64 -15.91 8.71
N ALA A 139 6.58 -15.03 7.73
CA ALA A 139 7.17 -15.24 6.41
C ALA A 139 8.71 -15.21 6.42
N THR A 140 9.31 -16.00 5.55
CA THR A 140 10.76 -16.03 5.29
C THR A 140 11.13 -15.46 3.92
N GLY A 141 10.14 -15.30 3.04
CA GLY A 141 10.23 -14.77 1.71
C GLY A 141 9.09 -13.80 1.39
N PHE A 142 9.14 -13.28 0.18
CA PHE A 142 8.11 -12.37 -0.34
C PHE A 142 6.90 -13.14 -0.84
N TYR A 143 5.73 -12.58 -0.62
CA TYR A 143 4.50 -12.99 -1.31
C TYR A 143 3.56 -11.78 -1.50
N LEU A 144 2.49 -11.97 -2.27
CA LEU A 144 1.48 -10.94 -2.48
C LEU A 144 0.08 -11.53 -2.61
N TYR A 145 -0.90 -10.71 -2.31
CA TYR A 145 -2.28 -10.96 -2.72
C TYR A 145 -2.66 -10.00 -3.84
N GLU A 146 -3.38 -10.53 -4.83
CA GLU A 146 -3.88 -9.75 -5.95
C GLU A 146 -5.38 -9.92 -6.11
N GLY A 147 -6.09 -8.80 -6.22
CA GLY A 147 -7.50 -8.76 -6.57
C GLY A 147 -7.71 -7.96 -7.84
N LYS A 148 -8.39 -8.55 -8.85
CA LYS A 148 -8.65 -7.88 -10.11
C LYS A 148 -10.00 -8.27 -10.69
N ARG A 149 -10.81 -7.27 -11.08
CA ARG A 149 -12.19 -7.49 -11.53
C ARG A 149 -12.29 -8.26 -12.84
N ASP A 150 -11.35 -8.07 -13.76
CA ASP A 150 -11.30 -8.77 -15.05
C ASP A 150 -10.47 -10.06 -15.04
N GLU A 151 -9.94 -10.43 -13.87
CA GLU A 151 -9.10 -11.62 -13.61
C GLU A 151 -7.84 -11.74 -14.51
N LYS A 152 -7.38 -10.62 -15.09
CA LYS A 152 -6.12 -10.57 -15.85
C LYS A 152 -4.97 -10.18 -14.91
N TYR A 153 -4.59 -11.12 -14.08
CA TYR A 153 -3.58 -10.95 -13.05
C TYR A 153 -2.19 -10.61 -13.62
N ILE A 154 -1.38 -9.88 -12.83
CA ILE A 154 0.02 -9.54 -13.10
C ILE A 154 0.95 -10.03 -11.98
N GLY A 155 0.38 -10.61 -10.93
CA GLY A 155 1.13 -11.12 -9.79
C GLY A 155 2.27 -12.05 -10.14
N PRO A 156 2.14 -12.97 -11.11
CA PRO A 156 3.25 -13.82 -11.54
C PRO A 156 4.46 -13.03 -12.04
N GLU A 157 4.24 -11.94 -12.79
CA GLU A 157 5.30 -11.04 -13.26
C GLU A 157 5.91 -10.25 -12.09
N LEU A 158 5.09 -9.85 -11.12
CA LEU A 158 5.55 -9.17 -9.91
C LEU A 158 6.41 -10.09 -9.04
N ALA A 159 5.97 -11.34 -8.81
CA ALA A 159 6.74 -12.34 -8.09
C ALA A 159 8.07 -12.68 -8.81
N ALA A 160 8.05 -12.72 -10.15
CA ALA A 160 9.29 -12.88 -10.91
C ALA A 160 10.27 -11.73 -10.72
N ALA A 161 9.77 -10.47 -10.66
CA ALA A 161 10.60 -9.29 -10.36
C ALA A 161 11.13 -9.30 -8.92
N ALA A 162 10.31 -9.74 -7.96
CA ALA A 162 10.69 -9.87 -6.55
C ALA A 162 11.91 -10.77 -6.34
N LYS A 163 12.07 -11.83 -7.15
CA LYS A 163 13.20 -12.78 -7.07
C LYS A 163 14.57 -12.12 -7.27
N ALA A 164 14.62 -10.94 -7.87
CA ALA A 164 15.87 -10.17 -8.00
C ALA A 164 16.29 -9.49 -6.68
N VAL A 165 15.37 -9.31 -5.73
CA VAL A 165 15.60 -8.67 -4.43
C VAL A 165 15.73 -9.70 -3.32
N GLY A 166 14.92 -10.76 -3.35
CA GLY A 166 14.93 -11.82 -2.34
C GLY A 166 14.10 -13.04 -2.74
N PRO A 167 14.11 -14.11 -1.92
CA PRO A 167 13.34 -15.31 -2.19
C PRO A 167 11.83 -15.05 -2.07
N ILE A 168 11.06 -15.85 -2.80
CA ILE A 168 9.63 -15.99 -2.58
C ILE A 168 9.40 -16.85 -1.35
N ASP A 169 8.36 -16.56 -0.59
CA ASP A 169 7.98 -17.38 0.55
C ASP A 169 7.56 -18.77 0.08
N PRO A 170 8.09 -19.84 0.69
CA PRO A 170 7.75 -21.21 0.30
C PRO A 170 6.42 -21.68 0.87
N ASP A 171 5.90 -21.01 1.89
CA ASP A 171 4.73 -21.44 2.64
C ASP A 171 3.47 -20.73 2.15
N ASP A 172 2.33 -21.43 2.25
CA ASP A 172 1.00 -20.87 2.04
C ASP A 172 0.67 -19.96 3.25
N PRO A 173 0.30 -18.69 3.05
CA PRO A 173 -0.07 -17.79 4.14
C PRO A 173 -1.34 -18.21 4.90
N GLY A 174 -2.03 -19.28 4.48
CA GLY A 174 -3.10 -19.94 5.24
C GLY A 174 -4.41 -19.17 5.39
N GLU A 175 -4.61 -18.10 4.65
CA GLU A 175 -5.79 -17.24 4.75
C GLU A 175 -6.94 -17.63 3.80
N ASP A 176 -7.07 -18.90 3.43
CA ASP A 176 -8.08 -19.42 2.48
C ASP A 176 -8.03 -18.71 1.11
N ALA A 177 -6.91 -18.11 0.76
CA ALA A 177 -6.70 -17.38 -0.49
C ALA A 177 -6.27 -18.35 -1.59
N PRO A 178 -6.98 -18.40 -2.73
CA PRO A 178 -6.59 -19.29 -3.82
C PRO A 178 -5.25 -18.90 -4.44
N ASP A 179 -4.41 -19.90 -4.73
CA ASP A 179 -3.14 -19.73 -5.44
C ASP A 179 -3.37 -19.23 -6.88
N LEU A 180 -2.57 -18.26 -7.29
CA LEU A 180 -2.45 -17.85 -8.70
C LEU A 180 -1.11 -18.28 -9.29
N ALA A 181 -0.05 -18.22 -8.49
CA ALA A 181 1.32 -18.68 -8.80
C ALA A 181 2.12 -18.80 -7.49
N GLU A 182 3.39 -19.23 -7.59
CA GLU A 182 4.32 -19.25 -6.46
C GLU A 182 4.43 -17.86 -5.80
N GLY A 183 4.02 -17.75 -4.53
CA GLY A 183 3.99 -16.50 -3.76
C GLY A 183 2.95 -15.47 -4.24
N VAL A 184 1.95 -15.90 -5.00
CA VAL A 184 0.89 -15.04 -5.51
C VAL A 184 -0.46 -15.66 -5.18
N TYR A 185 -1.26 -14.96 -4.39
CA TYR A 185 -2.55 -15.41 -3.91
C TYR A 185 -3.66 -14.47 -4.36
N LYS A 186 -4.84 -14.99 -4.58
CA LYS A 186 -6.01 -14.17 -4.92
C LYS A 186 -6.60 -13.57 -3.64
N VAL A 187 -6.94 -12.28 -3.66
CA VAL A 187 -7.76 -11.67 -2.60
C VAL A 187 -9.04 -12.48 -2.45
N ALA A 188 -9.24 -13.09 -1.28
CA ALA A 188 -10.34 -14.00 -1.05
C ALA A 188 -11.68 -13.26 -0.92
N THR A 189 -12.72 -13.78 -1.57
CA THR A 189 -14.07 -13.21 -1.48
C THR A 189 -14.67 -13.36 -0.08
N SER A 190 -14.19 -14.34 0.70
CA SER A 190 -14.57 -14.55 2.10
C SER A 190 -14.15 -13.40 3.02
N TRP A 191 -13.19 -12.58 2.64
CA TRP A 191 -12.75 -11.41 3.43
C TRP A 191 -13.78 -10.27 3.45
N GLY A 192 -14.81 -10.33 2.59
CA GLY A 192 -15.84 -9.30 2.52
C GLY A 192 -15.25 -7.93 2.16
N THR A 193 -15.52 -6.92 3.00
CA THR A 193 -14.99 -5.55 2.86
C THR A 193 -14.35 -5.04 4.18
N GLN A 194 -13.94 -5.95 5.06
CA GLN A 194 -13.41 -5.60 6.39
C GLN A 194 -12.00 -5.01 6.33
N GLY A 195 -11.16 -5.43 5.38
CA GLY A 195 -9.83 -4.88 5.15
C GLY A 195 -9.83 -3.76 4.11
N LEU A 196 -8.76 -2.93 4.11
CA LEU A 196 -8.61 -1.85 3.12
C LEU A 196 -8.66 -2.39 1.69
N THR A 197 -7.84 -3.38 1.38
CA THR A 197 -7.70 -3.90 0.00
C THR A 197 -9.00 -4.52 -0.55
N PRO A 198 -9.72 -5.41 0.16
CA PRO A 198 -11.02 -5.87 -0.32
C PRO A 198 -12.08 -4.76 -0.36
N TYR A 199 -12.04 -3.78 0.56
CA TYR A 199 -12.88 -2.59 0.49
C TYR A 199 -12.61 -1.78 -0.79
N LEU A 200 -11.33 -1.55 -1.12
CA LEU A 200 -10.94 -0.85 -2.35
C LEU A 200 -11.39 -1.61 -3.60
N LEU A 201 -11.18 -2.93 -3.66
CA LEU A 201 -11.61 -3.75 -4.80
C LEU A 201 -13.13 -3.67 -5.01
N HIS A 202 -13.89 -3.59 -3.91
CA HIS A 202 -15.34 -3.51 -4.00
C HIS A 202 -15.83 -2.13 -4.46
N PHE A 203 -15.28 -1.04 -3.91
CA PHE A 203 -15.86 0.30 -4.08
C PHE A 203 -15.04 1.27 -4.94
N HIS A 204 -13.70 1.13 -4.99
CA HIS A 204 -12.81 2.18 -5.47
C HIS A 204 -11.78 1.76 -6.50
N SER A 205 -11.52 0.46 -6.71
CA SER A 205 -10.43 0.04 -7.60
C SER A 205 -10.82 -1.15 -8.46
N GLU A 206 -10.28 -1.18 -9.67
CA GLU A 206 -10.40 -2.35 -10.56
C GLU A 206 -9.33 -3.39 -10.27
N HIS A 207 -8.20 -2.95 -9.68
CA HIS A 207 -7.03 -3.77 -9.44
C HIS A 207 -6.41 -3.39 -8.09
N VAL A 208 -6.21 -4.37 -7.22
CA VAL A 208 -5.60 -4.18 -5.90
C VAL A 208 -4.48 -5.18 -5.67
N ILE A 209 -3.44 -4.75 -4.95
CA ILE A 209 -2.29 -5.57 -4.58
C ILE A 209 -1.99 -5.32 -3.11
N ILE A 210 -1.80 -6.39 -2.34
CA ILE A 210 -1.15 -6.37 -1.03
C ILE A 210 0.25 -6.96 -1.23
N SER A 211 1.27 -6.17 -0.95
CA SER A 211 2.67 -6.58 -1.07
C SER A 211 3.20 -6.91 0.32
N GLU A 212 3.59 -8.15 0.56
CA GLU A 212 4.03 -8.67 1.86
C GLU A 212 5.53 -8.97 1.86
N THR A 213 6.25 -8.34 2.78
CA THR A 213 7.69 -8.59 2.96
C THR A 213 7.99 -9.21 4.32
N PRO A 214 8.94 -10.17 4.41
CA PRO A 214 9.25 -10.81 5.68
C PRO A 214 10.01 -9.86 6.62
N THR A 215 9.57 -9.73 7.85
CA THR A 215 10.18 -8.83 8.85
C THR A 215 11.63 -9.21 9.20
N VAL A 216 12.05 -10.45 8.94
CA VAL A 216 13.42 -10.93 9.19
C VAL A 216 14.47 -10.31 8.25
N TRP A 217 14.05 -9.67 7.14
CA TRP A 217 14.97 -8.97 6.26
C TRP A 217 15.29 -7.55 6.76
N GLU A 218 16.42 -7.01 6.30
CA GLU A 218 16.79 -5.63 6.59
C GLU A 218 15.75 -4.64 6.04
N LEU A 219 15.47 -3.57 6.79
CA LEU A 219 14.45 -2.56 6.44
C LEU A 219 14.58 -2.05 5.00
N GLN A 220 15.81 -1.74 4.58
CA GLN A 220 16.05 -1.21 3.23
C GLN A 220 15.80 -2.24 2.13
N GLN A 221 16.06 -3.53 2.40
CA GLN A 221 15.73 -4.60 1.46
C GLN A 221 14.23 -4.74 1.28
N ARG A 222 13.46 -4.71 2.38
CA ARG A 222 11.99 -4.76 2.37
C ARG A 222 11.41 -3.57 1.62
N ALA A 223 11.85 -2.35 1.94
CA ALA A 223 11.40 -1.13 1.25
C ALA A 223 11.74 -1.15 -0.25
N SER A 224 12.94 -1.61 -0.61
CA SER A 224 13.36 -1.76 -2.02
C SER A 224 12.50 -2.78 -2.76
N LEU A 225 12.07 -3.86 -2.09
CA LEU A 225 11.19 -4.84 -2.70
C LEU A 225 9.81 -4.22 -3.00
N HIS A 226 9.18 -3.53 -2.05
CA HIS A 226 7.91 -2.84 -2.27
C HIS A 226 7.98 -1.89 -3.46
N LEU A 227 9.08 -1.13 -3.59
CA LEU A 227 9.29 -0.25 -4.74
C LEU A 227 9.47 -1.03 -6.05
N THR A 228 10.14 -2.18 -6.02
CA THR A 228 10.27 -3.06 -7.19
C THR A 228 8.91 -3.56 -7.66
N ILE A 229 8.03 -3.96 -6.74
CA ILE A 229 6.66 -4.38 -7.05
C ILE A 229 5.85 -3.23 -7.65
N LEU A 230 5.88 -2.05 -7.02
CA LEU A 230 5.20 -0.87 -7.54
C LEU A 230 5.68 -0.51 -8.95
N ASP A 231 6.98 -0.41 -9.16
CA ASP A 231 7.54 -0.02 -10.45
C ASP A 231 7.23 -1.03 -11.56
N THR A 232 7.29 -2.33 -11.22
CA THR A 232 6.92 -3.40 -12.16
C THR A 232 5.44 -3.32 -12.53
N ALA A 233 4.55 -3.13 -11.54
CA ALA A 233 3.11 -2.99 -11.79
C ALA A 233 2.80 -1.77 -12.68
N LEU A 234 3.43 -0.61 -12.41
CA LEU A 234 3.24 0.60 -13.20
C LEU A 234 3.77 0.45 -14.64
N ASN A 235 4.91 -0.23 -14.82
CA ASN A 235 5.46 -0.51 -16.15
C ASN A 235 4.49 -1.40 -16.96
N ILE A 236 4.03 -2.51 -16.38
CA ILE A 236 3.06 -3.40 -17.04
C ILE A 236 1.77 -2.64 -17.42
N LEU A 237 1.26 -1.81 -16.51
CA LEU A 237 0.08 -1.01 -16.79
C LEU A 237 0.33 0.02 -17.91
N SER A 238 1.51 0.61 -17.98
CA SER A 238 1.88 1.56 -19.05
C SER A 238 1.93 0.90 -20.44
N GLU A 239 2.36 -0.37 -20.51
CA GLU A 239 2.55 -1.11 -21.75
C GLU A 239 1.24 -1.71 -22.31
N ARG A 240 0.28 -2.04 -21.46
CA ARG A 240 -0.97 -2.72 -21.85
C ARG A 240 -1.98 -1.84 -22.60
N ASP A 241 -1.71 -0.54 -22.75
CA ASP A 241 -2.58 0.42 -23.47
C ASP A 241 -2.00 0.92 -24.80
N VAL A 242 -0.97 0.28 -25.32
CA VAL A 242 -0.41 0.59 -26.65
C VAL A 242 -0.99 -0.32 -27.73
#